data_af5124ceeeb59566145c5fd90d01277d
#
_entry.id   af5124ceeeb59566145c5fd90d01277d
#
_cell.length_a   1.000
_cell.length_b   1.000
_cell.length_c   1.000
_cell.angle_alpha   90.00
_cell.angle_beta   90.00
_cell.angle_gamma   90.00
#
_symmetry.space_group_name_H-M   'P 1'
#
loop_
_entity.id
_entity.type
_entity.pdbx_description
1 polymer ?
#
loop_
_entity_poly.entity_id
_entity_poly.type
_entity_poly.pdbx_seq_one_letter_code
_entity_poly.pdbx_strand_id
1 'polypeptide(L)'
;MKRALSRLIAARSGLLGALSAAALGLAATSCEAIRNGANPEMPLWLQRPNSAMQVNYSRKLVAPSRRAGEPYERGQPEIDPVGKRVFTGSSDNGLYALRAANGEQIWRFETTGFVQCAPLYDPVEDVVYFGSNDGAFYKVSAKDGKLRWRFMSNAEVSRRAVLQNGLLYVVNANDTLLALEPATGKIRWSQHRSPATGMEVAGYAGPLLFRGKVYTGFSDGNVVAYDALTGAERWQPVDLAAEAEQTLGEVPQQLDVDTTPVPNMLPTGPVVYVASYAGGVFALDAETGVQVWPNTAVTGVSELTLWREPAHVRRDGGPPEPARSILIASSGTTGLWGLDPETGRELWRREVPSGGVSAPVPISGALMVTASRMGIFLVSPLGGELIDGIHVSDGTSMTPSAYGARAFVMTNGGTFLSLTVASPI
;
A
#
# COMPACT_ATOMS: atom_id res chain seq x y z
N MET A 1 -63.23 32.83 27.18
CA MET A 1 -62.12 33.00 26.22
C MET A 1 -60.71 32.74 26.76
N LYS A 2 -60.36 33.06 27.98
CA LYS A 2 -59.03 32.89 28.59
C LYS A 2 -58.54 31.41 28.80
N ARG A 3 -59.49 30.47 29.04
CA ARG A 3 -59.14 29.04 29.29
C ARG A 3 -58.91 28.21 28.01
N ALA A 4 -59.32 28.67 26.85
CA ALA A 4 -59.07 27.98 25.58
C ALA A 4 -57.70 28.29 24.98
N LEU A 5 -57.16 29.49 25.22
CA LEU A 5 -55.83 29.88 24.76
C LEU A 5 -54.69 29.18 25.48
N SER A 6 -54.84 28.90 26.78
CA SER A 6 -53.82 28.23 27.58
C SER A 6 -53.60 26.74 27.21
N ARG A 7 -54.66 26.07 26.73
CA ARG A 7 -54.56 24.68 26.25
C ARG A 7 -53.90 24.55 24.84
N LEU A 8 -54.06 25.57 24.02
CA LEU A 8 -53.41 25.60 22.69
C LEU A 8 -51.89 25.87 22.76
N ILE A 9 -51.48 26.68 23.71
CA ILE A 9 -50.05 26.99 23.91
C ILE A 9 -49.32 25.77 24.54
N ALA A 10 -49.95 25.06 25.47
CA ALA A 10 -49.38 23.86 26.08
C ALA A 10 -49.28 22.69 25.09
N ALA A 11 -50.19 22.56 24.14
CA ALA A 11 -50.13 21.54 23.10
C ALA A 11 -49.06 21.82 22.03
N ARG A 12 -48.80 23.11 21.73
CA ARG A 12 -47.73 23.47 20.78
C ARG A 12 -46.31 23.29 21.38
N SER A 13 -46.11 23.56 22.65
CA SER A 13 -44.82 23.34 23.29
C SER A 13 -44.47 21.84 23.47
N GLY A 14 -45.49 21.01 23.69
CA GLY A 14 -45.30 19.56 23.76
C GLY A 14 -44.93 18.94 22.39
N LEU A 15 -45.54 19.45 21.31
CA LEU A 15 -45.22 18.94 19.94
C LEU A 15 -43.83 19.37 19.46
N LEU A 16 -43.41 20.59 19.78
CA LEU A 16 -42.05 21.06 19.44
C LEU A 16 -40.96 20.34 20.26
N GLY A 17 -41.23 20.01 21.51
CA GLY A 17 -40.32 19.20 22.34
C GLY A 17 -40.20 17.76 21.86
N ALA A 18 -41.30 17.15 21.40
CA ALA A 18 -41.27 15.79 20.86
C ALA A 18 -40.59 15.71 19.50
N LEU A 19 -40.77 16.73 18.66
CA LEU A 19 -40.08 16.78 17.34
C LEU A 19 -38.57 17.05 17.50
N SER A 20 -38.14 17.86 18.45
CA SER A 20 -36.70 18.09 18.69
C SER A 20 -36.03 16.87 19.36
N ALA A 21 -36.71 16.15 20.22
CA ALA A 21 -36.20 14.90 20.82
C ALA A 21 -36.11 13.76 19.76
N ALA A 22 -37.10 13.68 18.87
CA ALA A 22 -37.06 12.71 17.76
C ALA A 22 -35.97 13.04 16.72
N ALA A 23 -35.77 14.34 16.42
CA ALA A 23 -34.69 14.76 15.52
C ALA A 23 -33.29 14.54 16.12
N LEU A 24 -33.09 14.76 17.41
CA LEU A 24 -31.87 14.45 18.14
C LEU A 24 -31.64 12.94 18.26
N GLY A 25 -32.69 12.16 18.47
CA GLY A 25 -32.59 10.69 18.48
C GLY A 25 -32.21 10.11 17.09
N LEU A 26 -32.78 10.65 16.01
CA LEU A 26 -32.45 10.25 14.63
C LEU A 26 -31.04 10.72 14.23
N ALA A 27 -30.57 11.88 14.67
CA ALA A 27 -29.20 12.34 14.43
C ALA A 27 -28.20 11.51 15.25
N ALA A 28 -28.49 11.12 16.47
CA ALA A 28 -27.63 10.25 17.25
C ALA A 28 -27.54 8.85 16.66
N THR A 29 -28.66 8.26 16.21
CA THR A 29 -28.66 6.96 15.56
C THR A 29 -28.01 6.98 14.19
N SER A 30 -28.13 8.07 13.41
CA SER A 30 -27.42 8.20 12.14
C SER A 30 -25.89 8.38 12.34
N CYS A 31 -25.47 9.13 13.35
CA CYS A 31 -24.04 9.24 13.70
C CYS A 31 -23.46 7.93 14.25
N GLU A 32 -24.23 7.17 15.03
CA GLU A 32 -23.83 5.85 15.49
C GLU A 32 -23.80 4.81 14.36
N ALA A 33 -24.74 4.87 13.44
CA ALA A 33 -24.77 4.04 12.24
C ALA A 33 -23.57 4.31 11.33
N ILE A 34 -23.22 5.58 11.13
CA ILE A 34 -22.01 5.97 10.38
C ILE A 34 -20.73 5.54 11.13
N ARG A 35 -20.72 5.68 12.44
CA ARG A 35 -19.57 5.31 13.28
C ARG A 35 -19.40 3.79 13.43
N ASN A 36 -20.49 3.03 13.40
CA ASN A 36 -20.50 1.57 13.56
C ASN A 36 -20.59 0.81 12.23
N GLY A 37 -20.54 1.52 11.10
CA GLY A 37 -20.52 0.89 9.79
C GLY A 37 -21.82 0.17 9.43
N ALA A 38 -22.98 0.69 9.83
CA ALA A 38 -24.28 0.14 9.47
C ALA A 38 -24.63 0.35 7.97
N ASN A 39 -23.69 0.09 7.07
CA ASN A 39 -23.96 -0.11 5.66
C ASN A 39 -24.45 -1.56 5.50
N PRO A 40 -25.65 -1.81 4.91
CA PRO A 40 -26.17 -3.16 4.73
C PRO A 40 -25.24 -4.06 3.87
N GLU A 41 -24.33 -3.48 3.10
CA GLU A 41 -23.32 -4.22 2.35
C GLU A 41 -22.09 -4.55 3.19
N MET A 42 -21.98 -4.01 4.42
CA MET A 42 -20.82 -4.21 5.25
C MET A 42 -20.94 -5.51 6.05
N PRO A 43 -19.90 -6.36 6.06
CA PRO A 43 -19.90 -7.59 6.83
C PRO A 43 -20.16 -7.33 8.32
N LEU A 44 -20.90 -8.22 8.98
CA LEU A 44 -21.25 -8.11 10.40
C LEU A 44 -20.03 -7.96 11.33
N TRP A 45 -18.88 -8.50 10.93
CA TRP A 45 -17.65 -8.39 11.71
C TRP A 45 -17.03 -6.99 11.72
N LEU A 46 -17.39 -6.11 10.75
CA LEU A 46 -17.01 -4.69 10.74
C LEU A 46 -17.88 -3.79 11.63
N GLN A 47 -18.98 -4.32 12.16
CA GLN A 47 -19.91 -3.56 13.01
C GLN A 47 -19.46 -3.49 14.48
N ARG A 48 -18.27 -3.99 14.81
CA ARG A 48 -17.73 -3.90 16.17
C ARG A 48 -17.17 -2.50 16.43
N PRO A 49 -17.29 -1.98 17.66
CA PRO A 49 -16.66 -0.73 18.03
C PRO A 49 -15.14 -0.86 17.95
N ASN A 50 -14.49 0.14 17.36
CA ASN A 50 -13.04 0.20 17.23
C ASN A 50 -12.40 0.27 18.61
N SER A 51 -11.54 -0.65 18.94
CA SER A 51 -10.85 -0.71 20.22
C SER A 51 -9.33 -0.50 20.11
N ALA A 52 -8.75 -0.87 18.99
CA ALA A 52 -7.31 -0.81 18.77
C ALA A 52 -6.85 0.38 17.90
N MET A 53 -7.71 0.91 17.03
CA MET A 53 -7.39 2.05 16.17
C MET A 53 -8.09 3.33 16.63
N GLN A 54 -7.33 4.43 16.70
CA GLN A 54 -7.85 5.76 16.99
C GLN A 54 -7.43 6.75 15.90
N VAL A 55 -8.39 7.52 15.35
CA VAL A 55 -8.10 8.62 14.44
C VAL A 55 -7.61 9.81 15.23
N ASN A 56 -6.37 10.25 14.99
CA ASN A 56 -5.78 11.42 15.63
C ASN A 56 -6.28 12.72 14.99
N TYR A 57 -6.26 12.72 13.64
CA TYR A 57 -6.80 13.81 12.83
C TYR A 57 -7.14 13.33 11.43
N SER A 58 -7.98 14.13 10.77
CA SER A 58 -8.38 14.01 9.38
C SER A 58 -8.17 15.35 8.68
N ARG A 59 -7.52 15.37 7.52
CA ARG A 59 -7.26 16.56 6.72
C ARG A 59 -7.66 16.33 5.27
N LYS A 60 -8.59 17.14 4.78
CA LYS A 60 -8.93 17.17 3.35
C LYS A 60 -7.82 17.90 2.62
N LEU A 61 -7.07 17.21 1.78
CA LEU A 61 -6.01 17.79 0.94
C LEU A 61 -6.58 18.24 -0.41
N VAL A 62 -7.48 17.44 -0.99
CA VAL A 62 -8.06 17.70 -2.30
C VAL A 62 -9.54 18.01 -2.17
N ALA A 63 -10.02 19.00 -2.92
CA ALA A 63 -11.43 19.40 -2.91
C ALA A 63 -12.32 18.25 -3.44
N PRO A 64 -13.57 18.13 -2.93
CA PRO A 64 -14.48 17.04 -3.30
C PRO A 64 -15.12 17.18 -4.69
N SER A 65 -14.62 18.08 -5.53
CA SER A 65 -15.19 18.39 -6.87
C SER A 65 -14.83 17.36 -7.93
N ARG A 66 -14.82 16.08 -7.60
CA ARG A 66 -14.56 15.05 -8.61
C ARG A 66 -15.73 14.91 -9.56
N ARG A 67 -15.45 15.08 -10.85
CA ARG A 67 -16.36 14.70 -11.93
C ARG A 67 -16.35 13.19 -12.09
N ALA A 68 -17.45 12.62 -12.57
CA ALA A 68 -17.48 11.20 -12.90
C ALA A 68 -16.34 10.88 -13.89
N GLY A 69 -15.50 9.90 -13.54
CA GLY A 69 -14.33 9.49 -14.33
C GLY A 69 -12.99 10.09 -13.91
N GLU A 70 -12.94 10.96 -12.89
CA GLU A 70 -11.66 11.39 -12.33
C GLU A 70 -10.97 10.24 -11.57
N PRO A 71 -9.64 10.12 -11.67
CA PRO A 71 -8.89 9.07 -10.98
C PRO A 71 -8.99 9.21 -9.46
N TYR A 72 -9.01 8.08 -8.77
CA TYR A 72 -8.91 8.04 -7.31
C TYR A 72 -7.52 8.52 -6.85
N GLU A 73 -7.46 9.03 -5.60
CA GLU A 73 -6.18 9.32 -4.96
C GLU A 73 -5.39 8.03 -4.74
N ARG A 74 -4.15 8.02 -5.21
CA ARG A 74 -3.23 6.90 -5.09
C ARG A 74 -1.88 7.29 -4.48
N GLY A 75 -1.78 8.46 -3.84
CA GLY A 75 -0.57 8.87 -3.15
C GLY A 75 -0.32 7.97 -1.94
N GLN A 76 0.87 7.35 -1.89
CA GLN A 76 1.31 6.63 -0.70
C GLN A 76 2.05 7.62 0.22
N PRO A 77 1.81 7.58 1.54
CA PRO A 77 2.58 8.39 2.47
C PRO A 77 4.00 7.85 2.66
N GLU A 78 4.98 8.73 2.82
CA GLU A 78 6.34 8.43 3.27
C GLU A 78 6.66 9.25 4.50
N ILE A 79 7.25 8.63 5.53
CA ILE A 79 7.45 9.24 6.84
C ILE A 79 8.90 9.67 7.02
N ASP A 80 9.09 10.92 7.45
CA ASP A 80 10.32 11.39 8.10
C ASP A 80 10.10 11.42 9.62
N PRO A 81 10.55 10.39 10.35
CA PRO A 81 10.28 10.29 11.77
C PRO A 81 11.06 11.31 12.61
N VAL A 82 12.23 11.74 12.14
CA VAL A 82 13.10 12.70 12.85
C VAL A 82 12.57 14.12 12.67
N GLY A 83 12.30 14.53 11.43
CA GLY A 83 11.73 15.85 11.12
C GLY A 83 10.23 15.94 11.39
N LYS A 84 9.58 14.82 11.75
CA LYS A 84 8.13 14.74 12.02
C LYS A 84 7.29 15.24 10.86
N ARG A 85 7.70 14.85 9.63
CA ARG A 85 7.02 15.20 8.37
C ARG A 85 6.47 13.94 7.72
N VAL A 86 5.46 14.11 6.90
CA VAL A 86 4.93 13.06 6.03
C VAL A 86 4.82 13.64 4.63
N PHE A 87 5.31 12.89 3.65
CA PHE A 87 5.24 13.25 2.24
C PHE A 87 4.21 12.37 1.55
N THR A 88 3.33 12.94 0.74
CA THR A 88 2.32 12.19 -0.01
C THR A 88 2.01 12.87 -1.32
N GLY A 89 1.91 12.08 -2.37
CA GLY A 89 1.45 12.57 -3.66
C GLY A 89 -0.08 12.66 -3.73
N SER A 90 -0.58 13.29 -4.79
CA SER A 90 -2.02 13.46 -5.04
C SER A 90 -2.34 13.51 -6.54
N SER A 91 -3.58 13.21 -6.88
CA SER A 91 -4.14 13.37 -8.22
C SER A 91 -4.42 14.83 -8.60
N ASP A 92 -4.11 15.79 -7.73
CA ASP A 92 -4.15 17.23 -8.05
C ASP A 92 -2.82 17.76 -8.59
N ASN A 93 -1.93 16.87 -9.06
CA ASN A 93 -0.58 17.15 -9.55
C ASN A 93 0.38 17.68 -8.48
N GLY A 94 0.14 17.35 -7.21
CA GLY A 94 0.94 17.84 -6.10
C GLY A 94 1.67 16.74 -5.31
N LEU A 95 2.91 17.03 -4.90
CA LEU A 95 3.55 16.37 -3.77
C LEU A 95 3.42 17.28 -2.56
N TYR A 96 2.86 16.77 -1.48
CA TYR A 96 2.66 17.49 -0.22
C TYR A 96 3.68 17.06 0.82
N ALA A 97 4.20 18.02 1.57
CA ALA A 97 4.82 17.77 2.86
C ALA A 97 3.90 18.27 3.97
N LEU A 98 3.58 17.38 4.87
CA LEU A 98 2.65 17.63 5.96
C LEU A 98 3.36 17.45 7.31
N ARG A 99 2.95 18.26 8.30
CA ARG A 99 3.35 18.07 9.69
C ARG A 99 2.71 16.79 10.24
N ALA A 100 3.49 15.82 10.66
CA ALA A 100 3.00 14.54 11.14
C ALA A 100 2.04 14.66 12.34
N ALA A 101 2.19 15.71 13.16
CA ALA A 101 1.40 15.91 14.38
C ALA A 101 -0.08 16.25 14.12
N ASN A 102 -0.36 17.05 13.09
CA ASN A 102 -1.69 17.63 12.85
C ASN A 102 -2.12 17.70 11.38
N GLY A 103 -1.29 17.20 10.45
CA GLY A 103 -1.55 17.22 9.00
C GLY A 103 -1.51 18.62 8.37
N GLU A 104 -0.93 19.61 9.05
CA GLU A 104 -0.75 20.95 8.49
C GLU A 104 0.25 20.90 7.32
N GLN A 105 -0.11 21.53 6.19
CA GLN A 105 0.76 21.62 5.03
C GLN A 105 1.99 22.49 5.36
N ILE A 106 3.18 21.93 5.16
CA ILE A 106 4.45 22.65 5.25
C ILE A 106 4.77 23.29 3.91
N TRP A 107 4.70 22.50 2.84
CA TRP A 107 4.86 22.95 1.45
C TRP A 107 4.13 22.00 0.50
N ARG A 108 3.92 22.46 -0.74
CA ARG A 108 3.43 21.67 -1.88
C ARG A 108 4.31 21.94 -3.09
N PHE A 109 4.74 20.89 -3.75
CA PHE A 109 5.43 20.94 -5.03
C PHE A 109 4.46 20.56 -6.15
N GLU A 110 4.44 21.33 -7.23
CA GLU A 110 3.52 21.13 -8.35
C GLU A 110 4.23 20.46 -9.53
N THR A 111 3.60 19.44 -10.11
CA THR A 111 4.00 18.72 -11.33
C THR A 111 2.99 18.97 -12.44
N THR A 112 3.25 18.47 -13.64
CA THR A 112 2.31 18.58 -14.77
C THR A 112 1.39 17.35 -14.91
N GLY A 113 1.66 16.28 -14.15
CA GLY A 113 0.83 15.07 -14.06
C GLY A 113 0.55 14.66 -12.63
N PHE A 114 -0.28 13.67 -12.43
CA PHE A 114 -0.59 13.15 -11.10
C PHE A 114 0.66 12.64 -10.39
N VAL A 115 0.73 12.80 -9.07
CA VAL A 115 1.76 12.21 -8.23
C VAL A 115 1.15 11.02 -7.50
N GLN A 116 1.17 9.86 -8.15
CA GLN A 116 0.58 8.61 -7.63
C GLN A 116 1.63 7.61 -7.13
N CYS A 117 2.88 8.02 -7.03
CA CYS A 117 3.96 7.18 -6.54
C CYS A 117 4.01 7.11 -5.01
N ALA A 118 4.78 6.13 -4.51
CA ALA A 118 5.31 6.15 -3.16
C ALA A 118 6.61 6.97 -3.16
N PRO A 119 6.67 8.13 -2.48
CA PRO A 119 7.90 8.90 -2.38
C PRO A 119 9.00 8.14 -1.63
N LEU A 120 10.25 8.52 -1.84
CA LEU A 120 11.40 8.03 -1.09
C LEU A 120 12.06 9.21 -0.37
N TYR A 121 12.03 9.21 0.96
CA TYR A 121 12.76 10.18 1.76
C TYR A 121 14.19 9.72 2.03
N ASP A 122 15.15 10.58 1.75
CA ASP A 122 16.56 10.38 2.09
C ASP A 122 16.92 11.27 3.28
N PRO A 123 17.13 10.69 4.48
CA PRO A 123 17.49 11.45 5.68
C PRO A 123 18.92 12.01 5.65
N VAL A 124 19.80 11.49 4.79
CA VAL A 124 21.20 11.94 4.73
C VAL A 124 21.30 13.29 4.03
N GLU A 125 20.62 13.45 2.92
CA GLU A 125 20.61 14.72 2.17
C GLU A 125 19.42 15.63 2.50
N ASP A 126 18.46 15.17 3.31
CA ASP A 126 17.18 15.83 3.60
C ASP A 126 16.40 16.16 2.31
N VAL A 127 16.22 15.16 1.46
CA VAL A 127 15.51 15.28 0.17
C VAL A 127 14.45 14.23 0.00
N VAL A 128 13.52 14.48 -0.91
CA VAL A 128 12.48 13.53 -1.32
C VAL A 128 12.62 13.27 -2.82
N TYR A 129 12.65 11.98 -3.16
CA TYR A 129 12.57 11.52 -4.54
C TYR A 129 11.16 11.01 -4.82
N PHE A 130 10.62 11.32 -5.99
CA PHE A 130 9.30 10.85 -6.37
C PHE A 130 9.10 10.89 -7.89
N GLY A 131 8.22 10.04 -8.37
CA GLY A 131 7.80 10.00 -9.75
C GLY A 131 6.44 10.67 -9.98
N SER A 132 6.13 10.97 -11.23
CA SER A 132 4.85 11.53 -11.63
C SER A 132 4.36 10.87 -12.93
N ASN A 133 3.05 10.94 -13.15
CA ASN A 133 2.42 10.49 -14.40
C ASN A 133 2.76 11.41 -15.60
N ASP A 134 3.46 12.53 -15.36
CA ASP A 134 4.04 13.34 -16.45
C ASP A 134 5.31 12.72 -17.08
N GLY A 135 5.70 11.54 -16.61
CA GLY A 135 6.88 10.83 -17.10
C GLY A 135 8.19 11.33 -16.52
N ALA A 136 8.15 12.16 -15.50
CA ALA A 136 9.35 12.68 -14.85
C ALA A 136 9.57 12.06 -13.46
N PHE A 137 10.84 11.98 -13.10
CA PHE A 137 11.31 11.64 -11.78
C PHE A 137 12.03 12.85 -11.16
N TYR A 138 11.68 13.17 -9.92
CA TYR A 138 12.07 14.42 -9.27
C TYR A 138 12.88 14.20 -8.01
N LYS A 139 13.79 15.13 -7.72
CA LYS A 139 14.44 15.32 -6.42
C LYS A 139 14.12 16.72 -5.92
N VAL A 140 13.51 16.81 -4.74
CA VAL A 140 13.20 18.08 -4.08
C VAL A 140 13.76 18.11 -2.66
N SER A 141 14.01 19.32 -2.16
CA SER A 141 14.39 19.51 -0.75
C SER A 141 13.23 19.14 0.17
N ALA A 142 13.44 18.28 1.13
CA ALA A 142 12.42 17.90 2.11
C ALA A 142 12.03 19.05 3.05
N LYS A 143 12.90 20.04 3.21
CA LYS A 143 12.70 21.21 4.07
C LYS A 143 11.67 22.19 3.49
N ASP A 144 11.80 22.51 2.20
CA ASP A 144 11.08 23.63 1.58
C ASP A 144 10.48 23.33 0.20
N GLY A 145 10.55 22.06 -0.26
CA GLY A 145 9.99 21.64 -1.54
C GLY A 145 10.73 22.14 -2.78
N LYS A 146 11.89 22.80 -2.66
CA LYS A 146 12.62 23.32 -3.80
C LYS A 146 13.19 22.22 -4.67
N LEU A 147 12.98 22.34 -5.99
CA LEU A 147 13.54 21.43 -6.98
C LEU A 147 15.07 21.42 -6.91
N ARG A 148 15.64 20.21 -6.86
CA ARG A 148 17.07 19.97 -6.98
C ARG A 148 17.42 19.57 -8.41
N TRP A 149 16.72 18.58 -8.93
CA TRP A 149 16.79 18.16 -10.33
C TRP A 149 15.51 17.41 -10.75
N ARG A 150 15.33 17.30 -12.04
CA ARG A 150 14.27 16.53 -12.70
C ARG A 150 14.89 15.71 -13.82
N PHE A 151 14.49 14.43 -13.90
CA PHE A 151 14.86 13.51 -14.98
C PHE A 151 13.59 13.10 -15.74
N MET A 152 13.61 13.19 -17.08
CA MET A 152 12.51 12.73 -17.93
C MET A 152 12.72 11.26 -18.30
N SER A 153 11.85 10.37 -17.81
CA SER A 153 11.92 8.93 -18.08
C SER A 153 11.09 8.49 -19.29
N ASN A 154 10.33 9.43 -19.86
CA ASN A 154 9.43 9.24 -21.01
C ASN A 154 8.25 8.29 -20.76
N ALA A 155 8.02 7.86 -19.55
CA ALA A 155 6.86 7.09 -19.12
C ALA A 155 6.57 7.34 -17.63
N GLU A 156 5.37 7.08 -17.20
CA GLU A 156 4.93 7.21 -15.81
C GLU A 156 5.89 6.50 -14.83
N VAL A 157 6.13 7.13 -13.68
CA VAL A 157 6.89 6.53 -12.58
C VAL A 157 6.00 6.55 -11.34
N SER A 158 5.37 5.43 -11.02
CA SER A 158 4.44 5.28 -9.90
C SER A 158 4.97 4.37 -8.77
N ARG A 159 5.99 3.54 -9.04
CA ARG A 159 6.59 2.69 -8.01
C ARG A 159 7.65 3.43 -7.19
N ARG A 160 7.84 2.99 -5.96
CA ARG A 160 8.86 3.53 -5.05
C ARG A 160 10.25 3.22 -5.59
N ALA A 161 11.10 4.25 -5.65
CA ALA A 161 12.52 4.08 -5.98
C ALA A 161 13.29 3.45 -4.81
N VAL A 162 14.46 2.88 -5.11
CA VAL A 162 15.39 2.35 -4.10
C VAL A 162 16.72 3.10 -4.20
N LEU A 163 17.15 3.69 -3.09
CA LEU A 163 18.47 4.34 -2.97
C LEU A 163 19.40 3.45 -2.17
N GLN A 164 20.41 2.90 -2.83
CA GLN A 164 21.42 2.06 -2.19
C GLN A 164 22.71 2.02 -3.00
N ASN A 165 23.86 1.79 -2.36
CA ASN A 165 25.17 1.70 -3.00
C ASN A 165 25.55 2.95 -3.83
N GLY A 166 25.01 4.13 -3.46
CA GLY A 166 25.28 5.38 -4.16
C GLY A 166 24.54 5.52 -5.49
N LEU A 167 23.57 4.68 -5.78
CA LEU A 167 22.70 4.74 -6.95
C LEU A 167 21.23 4.72 -6.56
N LEU A 168 20.40 5.32 -7.41
CA LEU A 168 18.96 5.42 -7.29
C LEU A 168 18.31 4.59 -8.40
N TYR A 169 17.59 3.54 -8.02
CA TYR A 169 16.96 2.61 -8.97
C TYR A 169 15.49 2.96 -9.12
N VAL A 170 15.06 3.09 -10.37
CA VAL A 170 13.71 3.52 -10.75
C VAL A 170 13.21 2.63 -11.88
N VAL A 171 11.98 2.18 -11.82
CA VAL A 171 11.28 1.51 -12.93
C VAL A 171 10.16 2.43 -13.41
N ASN A 172 9.97 2.50 -14.72
CA ASN A 172 8.87 3.25 -15.33
C ASN A 172 7.88 2.32 -16.03
N ALA A 173 6.71 2.84 -16.37
CA ALA A 173 5.63 2.10 -17.01
C ALA A 173 5.92 1.61 -18.46
N ASN A 174 7.08 1.91 -19.00
CA ASN A 174 7.55 1.40 -20.29
C ASN A 174 8.64 0.33 -20.09
N ASP A 175 8.49 -0.51 -19.08
CA ASP A 175 9.42 -1.61 -18.75
C ASP A 175 10.91 -1.23 -18.80
N THR A 176 11.22 -0.04 -18.29
CA THR A 176 12.60 0.44 -18.22
C THR A 176 13.06 0.57 -16.78
N LEU A 177 14.06 -0.20 -16.40
CA LEU A 177 14.80 -0.06 -15.16
C LEU A 177 15.98 0.89 -15.38
N LEU A 178 16.05 1.91 -14.55
CA LEU A 178 17.06 2.96 -14.59
C LEU A 178 17.87 2.96 -13.30
N ALA A 179 19.19 3.10 -13.41
CA ALA A 179 20.06 3.45 -12.28
C ALA A 179 20.56 4.87 -12.50
N LEU A 180 20.22 5.77 -11.58
CA LEU A 180 20.53 7.18 -11.65
C LEU A 180 21.55 7.57 -10.58
N GLU A 181 22.36 8.58 -10.87
CA GLU A 181 23.22 9.24 -9.89
C GLU A 181 22.35 10.15 -8.98
N PRO A 182 22.28 9.93 -7.66
CA PRO A 182 21.42 10.72 -6.77
C PRO A 182 21.72 12.22 -6.75
N ALA A 183 23.00 12.58 -6.98
CA ALA A 183 23.44 13.98 -6.97
C ALA A 183 22.94 14.75 -8.19
N THR A 184 22.89 14.13 -9.36
CA THR A 184 22.69 14.82 -10.65
C THR A 184 21.45 14.40 -11.41
N GLY A 185 20.87 13.22 -11.08
CA GLY A 185 19.79 12.60 -11.84
C GLY A 185 20.25 12.01 -13.18
N LYS A 186 21.55 11.89 -13.46
CA LYS A 186 22.08 11.33 -14.70
C LYS A 186 22.00 9.82 -14.67
N ILE A 187 21.70 9.22 -15.84
CA ILE A 187 21.71 7.77 -16.02
C ILE A 187 23.14 7.24 -15.88
N ARG A 188 23.31 6.24 -15.01
CA ARG A 188 24.51 5.42 -14.90
C ARG A 188 24.43 4.24 -15.85
N TRP A 189 23.30 3.55 -15.81
CA TRP A 189 22.94 2.48 -16.75
C TRP A 189 21.40 2.37 -16.83
N SER A 190 20.91 1.72 -17.88
CA SER A 190 19.48 1.42 -18.05
C SER A 190 19.32 0.07 -18.74
N GLN A 191 18.23 -0.62 -18.40
CA GLN A 191 17.78 -1.85 -19.03
C GLN A 191 16.32 -1.69 -19.42
N HIS A 192 16.00 -2.07 -20.64
CA HIS A 192 14.65 -1.97 -21.20
C HIS A 192 14.24 -3.32 -21.76
N ARG A 193 12.99 -3.70 -21.50
CA ARG A 193 12.35 -4.85 -22.15
C ARG A 193 11.18 -4.33 -22.99
N SER A 194 10.95 -4.98 -24.12
CA SER A 194 9.77 -4.64 -24.94
C SER A 194 8.51 -5.09 -24.20
N PRO A 195 7.53 -4.19 -23.99
CA PRO A 195 6.26 -4.57 -23.40
C PRO A 195 5.59 -5.71 -24.16
N ALA A 196 4.86 -6.56 -23.45
CA ALA A 196 4.09 -7.62 -24.07
C ALA A 196 3.03 -7.04 -25.00
N THR A 197 2.77 -7.72 -26.10
CA THR A 197 1.65 -7.39 -26.99
C THR A 197 0.41 -8.14 -26.51
N GLY A 198 -0.53 -7.46 -25.87
CA GLY A 198 -1.74 -8.09 -25.35
C GLY A 198 -2.54 -7.22 -24.39
N MET A 199 -3.38 -7.84 -23.58
CA MET A 199 -4.07 -7.17 -22.48
C MET A 199 -3.11 -7.09 -21.29
N GLU A 200 -2.74 -5.87 -20.91
CA GLU A 200 -1.93 -5.57 -19.73
C GLU A 200 -2.85 -5.22 -18.55
N VAL A 201 -2.47 -5.67 -17.36
CA VAL A 201 -3.03 -5.13 -16.12
C VAL A 201 -2.27 -3.83 -15.83
N ALA A 202 -2.98 -2.77 -15.49
CA ALA A 202 -2.35 -1.47 -15.23
C ALA A 202 -1.45 -1.54 -13.97
N GLY A 203 -0.17 -1.78 -14.18
CA GLY A 203 0.83 -1.88 -13.13
C GLY A 203 2.18 -2.31 -13.67
N TYR A 204 3.18 -2.28 -12.82
CA TYR A 204 4.53 -2.82 -13.05
C TYR A 204 5.28 -2.94 -11.72
N ALA A 205 6.25 -3.85 -11.65
CA ALA A 205 7.01 -4.12 -10.44
C ALA A 205 7.94 -2.95 -10.07
N GLY A 206 8.09 -2.70 -8.78
CA GLY A 206 9.17 -1.85 -8.29
C GLY A 206 10.51 -2.59 -8.25
N PRO A 207 11.64 -1.88 -8.15
CA PRO A 207 12.95 -2.48 -8.01
C PRO A 207 13.18 -3.00 -6.58
N LEU A 208 13.72 -4.20 -6.45
CA LEU A 208 14.27 -4.73 -5.20
C LEU A 208 15.80 -4.76 -5.30
N LEU A 209 16.49 -4.18 -4.34
CA LEU A 209 17.94 -4.37 -4.20
C LEU A 209 18.25 -5.38 -3.09
N PHE A 210 18.89 -6.49 -3.48
CA PHE A 210 19.26 -7.55 -2.55
C PHE A 210 20.56 -8.23 -2.98
N ARG A 211 21.53 -8.38 -2.07
CA ARG A 211 22.81 -9.05 -2.31
C ARG A 211 23.57 -8.55 -3.56
N GLY A 212 23.58 -7.23 -3.78
CA GLY A 212 24.29 -6.61 -4.90
C GLY A 212 23.62 -6.77 -6.27
N LYS A 213 22.41 -7.27 -6.32
CA LYS A 213 21.58 -7.39 -7.52
C LYS A 213 20.31 -6.55 -7.39
N VAL A 214 19.81 -6.07 -8.52
CA VAL A 214 18.48 -5.45 -8.64
C VAL A 214 17.55 -6.44 -9.32
N TYR A 215 16.45 -6.75 -8.66
CA TYR A 215 15.39 -7.61 -9.18
C TYR A 215 14.18 -6.75 -9.52
N THR A 216 13.53 -7.06 -10.63
CA THR A 216 12.23 -6.47 -11.00
C THR A 216 11.47 -7.42 -11.91
N GLY A 217 10.16 -7.27 -11.96
CA GLY A 217 9.29 -7.91 -12.93
C GLY A 217 8.95 -6.95 -14.06
N PHE A 218 8.51 -7.51 -15.17
CA PHE A 218 8.14 -6.78 -16.38
C PHE A 218 6.77 -7.25 -16.89
N SER A 219 6.17 -6.46 -17.78
CA SER A 219 4.85 -6.74 -18.35
C SER A 219 4.85 -7.98 -19.27
N ASP A 220 6.03 -8.40 -19.77
CA ASP A 220 6.19 -9.62 -20.57
C ASP A 220 6.18 -10.93 -19.76
N GLY A 221 5.90 -10.86 -18.45
CA GLY A 221 5.86 -12.03 -17.57
C GLY A 221 7.19 -12.44 -16.99
N ASN A 222 8.26 -11.73 -17.33
CA ASN A 222 9.61 -12.09 -16.90
C ASN A 222 10.02 -11.39 -15.61
N VAL A 223 10.72 -12.13 -14.76
CA VAL A 223 11.51 -11.60 -13.65
C VAL A 223 12.98 -11.65 -14.02
N VAL A 224 13.71 -10.57 -13.78
CA VAL A 224 15.14 -10.47 -14.11
C VAL A 224 15.94 -9.96 -12.91
N ALA A 225 17.17 -10.43 -12.80
CA ALA A 225 18.16 -9.91 -11.86
C ALA A 225 19.33 -9.29 -12.63
N TYR A 226 19.63 -8.04 -12.29
CA TYR A 226 20.74 -7.29 -12.83
C TYR A 226 21.81 -7.03 -11.76
N ASP A 227 23.06 -6.95 -12.16
CA ASP A 227 24.10 -6.41 -11.30
C ASP A 227 23.79 -4.95 -10.95
N ALA A 228 23.77 -4.62 -9.68
CA ALA A 228 23.37 -3.32 -9.22
C ALA A 228 24.26 -2.17 -9.75
N LEU A 229 25.56 -2.39 -9.90
CA LEU A 229 26.50 -1.35 -10.30
C LEU A 229 26.63 -1.18 -11.82
N THR A 230 26.53 -2.28 -12.56
CA THR A 230 26.79 -2.32 -14.00
C THR A 230 25.55 -2.48 -14.87
N GLY A 231 24.44 -2.96 -14.31
CA GLY A 231 23.24 -3.30 -15.05
C GLY A 231 23.33 -4.60 -15.87
N ALA A 232 24.43 -5.36 -15.75
CA ALA A 232 24.56 -6.63 -16.46
C ALA A 232 23.59 -7.69 -15.91
N GLU A 233 22.94 -8.48 -16.76
CA GLU A 233 22.09 -9.61 -16.35
C GLU A 233 22.92 -10.61 -15.54
N ARG A 234 22.33 -11.11 -14.44
CA ARG A 234 22.97 -12.05 -13.53
C ARG A 234 22.49 -13.48 -13.69
N TRP A 235 21.29 -13.67 -14.20
CA TRP A 235 20.73 -14.96 -14.58
C TRP A 235 19.74 -14.79 -15.74
N GLN A 236 19.40 -15.89 -16.41
CA GLN A 236 18.45 -15.86 -17.53
C GLN A 236 17.09 -15.37 -17.04
N PRO A 237 16.40 -14.50 -17.78
CA PRO A 237 15.06 -14.07 -17.43
C PRO A 237 14.15 -15.27 -17.12
N VAL A 238 13.42 -15.21 -16.01
CA VAL A 238 12.48 -16.26 -15.58
C VAL A 238 11.10 -15.88 -16.06
N ASP A 239 10.55 -16.66 -16.98
CA ASP A 239 9.19 -16.50 -17.50
C ASP A 239 8.21 -17.18 -16.54
N LEU A 240 7.51 -16.39 -15.72
CA LEU A 240 6.55 -16.90 -14.76
C LEU A 240 5.29 -17.45 -15.41
N ALA A 241 4.97 -17.04 -16.65
CA ALA A 241 3.86 -17.63 -17.40
C ALA A 241 4.17 -19.06 -17.84
N ALA A 242 5.39 -19.32 -18.33
CA ALA A 242 5.84 -20.67 -18.66
C ALA A 242 5.94 -21.56 -17.40
N GLU A 243 6.36 -21.01 -16.27
CA GLU A 243 6.39 -21.73 -14.99
C GLU A 243 4.97 -22.07 -14.51
N ALA A 244 4.01 -21.14 -14.68
CA ALA A 244 2.61 -21.37 -14.34
C ALA A 244 1.96 -22.40 -15.28
N GLU A 245 2.25 -22.37 -16.59
CA GLU A 245 1.74 -23.34 -17.58
C GLU A 245 2.08 -24.77 -17.20
N GLN A 246 3.31 -25.04 -16.73
CA GLN A 246 3.72 -26.37 -16.29
C GLN A 246 2.83 -26.91 -15.15
N THR A 247 2.29 -26.03 -14.32
CA THR A 247 1.45 -26.41 -13.18
C THR A 247 -0.04 -26.42 -13.53
N LEU A 248 -0.50 -25.42 -14.30
CA LEU A 248 -1.92 -25.21 -14.63
C LEU A 248 -2.34 -25.98 -15.88
N GLY A 249 -1.41 -26.32 -16.77
CA GLY A 249 -1.67 -26.94 -18.07
C GLY A 249 -2.16 -25.94 -19.15
N GLU A 250 -2.21 -24.65 -18.85
CA GLU A 250 -2.57 -23.58 -19.79
C GLU A 250 -1.78 -22.32 -19.49
N VAL A 251 -1.51 -21.50 -20.52
CA VAL A 251 -0.82 -20.21 -20.37
C VAL A 251 -1.79 -19.18 -19.74
N PRO A 252 -1.41 -18.50 -18.66
CA PRO A 252 -2.22 -17.40 -18.10
C PRO A 252 -2.46 -16.28 -19.14
N GLN A 253 -3.67 -15.72 -19.12
CA GLN A 253 -4.03 -14.64 -20.06
C GLN A 253 -3.35 -13.30 -19.76
N GLN A 254 -3.08 -13.02 -18.48
CA GLN A 254 -2.33 -11.83 -18.03
C GLN A 254 -0.96 -12.30 -17.54
N LEU A 255 0.07 -11.85 -18.21
CA LEU A 255 1.45 -12.29 -17.95
C LEU A 255 2.16 -11.41 -16.90
N ASP A 256 1.68 -10.18 -16.72
CA ASP A 256 2.32 -9.11 -15.96
C ASP A 256 2.84 -9.56 -14.59
N VAL A 257 4.09 -9.20 -14.31
CA VAL A 257 4.69 -9.30 -12.98
C VAL A 257 4.65 -7.92 -12.34
N ASP A 258 3.55 -7.63 -11.64
CA ASP A 258 3.28 -6.31 -11.07
C ASP A 258 3.80 -6.14 -9.66
N THR A 259 4.10 -7.23 -8.97
CA THR A 259 4.54 -7.18 -7.58
C THR A 259 6.01 -6.83 -7.46
N THR A 260 6.34 -5.88 -6.60
CA THR A 260 7.74 -5.67 -6.22
C THR A 260 8.27 -6.93 -5.54
N PRO A 261 9.42 -7.50 -6.00
CA PRO A 261 9.99 -8.69 -5.41
C PRO A 261 10.32 -8.52 -3.93
N VAL A 262 10.13 -9.57 -3.11
CA VAL A 262 10.37 -9.55 -1.67
C VAL A 262 11.49 -10.53 -1.29
N PRO A 263 12.57 -10.09 -0.61
CA PRO A 263 13.72 -10.94 -0.32
C PRO A 263 13.53 -11.73 0.97
N ASN A 264 14.09 -12.94 1.01
CA ASN A 264 14.23 -13.73 2.23
C ASN A 264 15.54 -14.53 2.26
N MET A 265 15.90 -14.96 3.47
CA MET A 265 16.96 -15.95 3.71
C MET A 265 16.32 -17.20 4.31
N LEU A 266 16.20 -18.23 3.49
CA LEU A 266 15.75 -19.56 3.94
C LEU A 266 16.96 -20.36 4.45
N PRO A 267 16.72 -21.46 5.20
CA PRO A 267 17.79 -22.39 5.55
C PRO A 267 18.52 -22.97 4.33
N THR A 268 17.83 -23.05 3.20
CA THR A 268 18.35 -23.55 1.92
C THR A 268 19.13 -22.50 1.12
N GLY A 269 19.02 -21.23 1.47
CA GLY A 269 19.69 -20.14 0.76
C GLY A 269 18.84 -18.88 0.58
N PRO A 270 19.38 -17.85 -0.11
CA PRO A 270 18.67 -16.63 -0.38
C PRO A 270 17.60 -16.83 -1.45
N VAL A 271 16.40 -16.30 -1.23
CA VAL A 271 15.29 -16.36 -2.18
C VAL A 271 14.69 -14.97 -2.43
N VAL A 272 14.02 -14.81 -3.56
CA VAL A 272 13.12 -13.70 -3.87
C VAL A 272 11.74 -14.23 -4.16
N TYR A 273 10.73 -13.68 -3.49
CA TYR A 273 9.33 -13.95 -3.77
C TYR A 273 8.83 -12.97 -4.82
N VAL A 274 8.12 -13.49 -5.79
CA VAL A 274 7.54 -12.73 -6.91
C VAL A 274 6.15 -13.27 -7.19
N ALA A 275 5.30 -12.48 -7.81
CA ALA A 275 3.99 -12.93 -8.24
C ALA A 275 3.63 -12.36 -9.62
N SER A 276 3.01 -13.21 -10.43
CA SER A 276 2.29 -12.81 -11.64
C SER A 276 0.80 -12.68 -11.31
N TYR A 277 0.12 -11.74 -11.95
CA TYR A 277 -1.30 -11.50 -11.68
C TYR A 277 -2.16 -12.75 -11.87
N ALA A 278 -1.98 -13.48 -12.96
CA ALA A 278 -2.75 -14.70 -13.24
C ALA A 278 -2.01 -16.00 -12.90
N GLY A 279 -0.67 -15.97 -12.81
CA GLY A 279 0.15 -17.17 -12.67
C GLY A 279 0.38 -17.64 -11.23
N GLY A 280 0.18 -16.77 -10.23
CA GLY A 280 0.39 -17.13 -8.83
C GLY A 280 1.62 -16.53 -8.18
N VAL A 281 2.04 -17.12 -7.04
CA VAL A 281 3.21 -16.70 -6.24
C VAL A 281 4.33 -17.72 -6.39
N PHE A 282 5.55 -17.24 -6.57
CA PHE A 282 6.74 -18.06 -6.77
C PHE A 282 7.85 -17.65 -5.80
N ALA A 283 8.62 -18.61 -5.34
CA ALA A 283 9.93 -18.38 -4.75
C ALA A 283 11.01 -18.76 -5.77
N LEU A 284 11.92 -17.84 -6.04
CA LEU A 284 13.07 -18.05 -6.92
C LEU A 284 14.34 -17.99 -6.08
N ASP A 285 15.30 -18.86 -6.35
CA ASP A 285 16.63 -18.75 -5.80
C ASP A 285 17.27 -17.43 -6.26
N ALA A 286 17.69 -16.61 -5.32
CA ALA A 286 18.17 -15.26 -5.62
C ALA A 286 19.53 -15.24 -6.35
N GLU A 287 20.30 -16.34 -6.33
CA GLU A 287 21.60 -16.42 -7.03
C GLU A 287 21.44 -16.91 -8.47
N THR A 288 20.51 -17.84 -8.72
CA THR A 288 20.40 -18.56 -9.98
C THR A 288 19.12 -18.29 -10.77
N GLY A 289 18.06 -17.78 -10.11
CA GLY A 289 16.73 -17.63 -10.70
C GLY A 289 15.92 -18.94 -10.75
N VAL A 290 16.48 -20.06 -10.32
CA VAL A 290 15.77 -21.35 -10.33
C VAL A 290 14.59 -21.31 -9.38
N GLN A 291 13.44 -21.82 -9.84
CA GLN A 291 12.23 -21.94 -9.03
C GLN A 291 12.46 -22.88 -7.83
N VAL A 292 12.18 -22.37 -6.63
CA VAL A 292 12.22 -23.15 -5.39
C VAL A 292 10.86 -23.79 -5.12
N TRP A 293 9.81 -23.00 -5.23
CA TRP A 293 8.43 -23.47 -5.16
C TRP A 293 7.46 -22.52 -5.89
N PRO A 294 6.36 -23.03 -6.48
CA PRO A 294 5.23 -22.26 -6.98
C PRO A 294 4.01 -22.41 -6.07
N ASN A 295 3.13 -21.40 -6.05
CA ASN A 295 1.75 -21.52 -5.58
C ASN A 295 0.81 -20.84 -6.57
N THR A 296 0.25 -21.59 -7.49
CA THR A 296 -0.64 -21.11 -8.57
C THR A 296 -2.10 -20.93 -8.13
N ALA A 297 -2.45 -21.30 -6.88
CA ALA A 297 -3.80 -21.08 -6.35
C ALA A 297 -4.05 -19.61 -5.97
N VAL A 298 -3.00 -18.84 -5.72
CA VAL A 298 -3.07 -17.42 -5.31
C VAL A 298 -3.04 -16.55 -6.56
N THR A 299 -4.18 -16.26 -7.15
CA THR A 299 -4.30 -15.40 -8.34
C THR A 299 -4.70 -13.97 -7.97
N GLY A 300 -4.54 -13.03 -8.91
CA GLY A 300 -4.87 -11.61 -8.71
C GLY A 300 -3.97 -10.89 -7.72
N VAL A 301 -2.74 -11.36 -7.55
CA VAL A 301 -1.80 -10.79 -6.58
C VAL A 301 -1.30 -9.44 -7.07
N SER A 302 -1.49 -8.41 -6.26
CA SER A 302 -1.01 -7.05 -6.51
C SER A 302 0.19 -6.65 -5.65
N GLU A 303 0.32 -7.24 -4.46
CA GLU A 303 1.40 -6.91 -3.53
C GLU A 303 1.82 -8.15 -2.70
N LEU A 304 3.10 -8.19 -2.35
CA LEU A 304 3.68 -9.17 -1.45
C LEU A 304 4.31 -8.49 -0.24
N THR A 305 4.20 -9.08 0.94
CA THR A 305 4.85 -8.61 2.17
C THR A 305 5.35 -9.79 2.96
N LEU A 306 6.60 -9.77 3.40
CA LEU A 306 7.12 -10.75 4.32
C LEU A 306 7.07 -10.22 5.76
N TRP A 307 6.11 -10.73 6.53
CA TRP A 307 6.04 -10.46 7.95
C TRP A 307 7.06 -11.33 8.71
N ARG A 308 7.70 -10.74 9.71
CA ARG A 308 8.68 -11.42 10.57
C ARG A 308 8.46 -11.06 12.02
N GLU A 309 8.48 -12.06 12.87
CA GLU A 309 8.53 -11.92 14.31
C GLU A 309 9.86 -12.51 14.81
N PRO A 310 10.69 -11.73 15.50
CA PRO A 310 11.92 -12.26 16.08
C PRO A 310 11.59 -13.24 17.20
N ALA A 311 12.51 -14.18 17.46
CA ALA A 311 12.42 -15.02 18.65
C ALA A 311 12.33 -14.15 19.90
N HIS A 312 11.42 -14.47 20.80
CA HIS A 312 11.24 -13.73 22.05
C HIS A 312 11.04 -14.65 23.26
N VAL A 313 11.43 -14.15 24.43
CA VAL A 313 11.24 -14.87 25.69
C VAL A 313 9.82 -14.63 26.16
N ARG A 314 9.14 -15.70 26.51
CA ARG A 314 7.76 -15.64 27.03
C ARG A 314 7.74 -14.94 28.40
N ARG A 315 6.73 -14.10 28.61
CA ARG A 315 6.54 -13.40 29.89
C ARG A 315 6.18 -14.33 31.05
N ASP A 316 5.63 -15.51 30.74
CA ASP A 316 5.24 -16.54 31.71
C ASP A 316 6.41 -17.45 32.14
N GLY A 317 7.65 -17.19 31.66
CA GLY A 317 8.82 -18.01 31.95
C GLY A 317 8.87 -19.35 31.20
N GLY A 318 7.98 -19.57 30.25
CA GLY A 318 8.00 -20.72 29.35
C GLY A 318 9.20 -20.71 28.41
N PRO A 319 9.41 -21.77 27.61
CA PRO A 319 10.48 -21.81 26.63
C PRO A 319 10.34 -20.66 25.63
N PRO A 320 11.45 -20.09 25.13
CA PRO A 320 11.41 -19.02 24.14
C PRO A 320 10.58 -19.41 22.92
N GLU A 321 9.77 -18.49 22.41
CA GLU A 321 9.10 -18.68 21.13
C GLU A 321 10.11 -18.48 20.00
N PRO A 322 10.17 -19.39 19.01
CA PRO A 322 11.09 -19.26 17.89
C PRO A 322 10.71 -18.08 17.01
N ALA A 323 11.67 -17.56 16.24
CA ALA A 323 11.37 -16.60 15.19
C ALA A 323 10.39 -17.21 14.18
N ARG A 324 9.43 -16.40 13.75
CA ARG A 324 8.40 -16.79 12.76
C ARG A 324 8.41 -15.83 11.58
N SER A 325 8.10 -16.34 10.40
CA SER A 325 7.87 -15.51 9.22
C SER A 325 6.71 -16.07 8.41
N ILE A 326 5.95 -15.17 7.81
CA ILE A 326 4.81 -15.49 6.95
C ILE A 326 4.89 -14.60 5.72
N LEU A 327 4.85 -15.20 4.54
CA LEU A 327 4.72 -14.45 3.31
C LEU A 327 3.24 -14.13 3.10
N ILE A 328 2.91 -12.85 3.00
CA ILE A 328 1.54 -12.39 2.84
C ILE A 328 1.36 -11.88 1.42
N ALA A 329 0.41 -12.47 0.70
CA ALA A 329 0.00 -12.04 -0.61
C ALA A 329 -1.34 -11.30 -0.52
N SER A 330 -1.37 -10.07 -1.07
CA SER A 330 -2.58 -9.28 -1.24
C SER A 330 -3.12 -9.48 -2.64
N SER A 331 -4.33 -10.01 -2.74
CA SER A 331 -4.99 -10.30 -4.00
C SER A 331 -6.25 -9.46 -4.15
N GLY A 332 -6.42 -8.87 -5.33
CA GLY A 332 -7.64 -8.15 -5.71
C GLY A 332 -8.83 -9.06 -5.98
N THR A 333 -8.61 -10.35 -6.18
CA THR A 333 -9.64 -11.34 -6.54
C THR A 333 -9.94 -12.33 -5.42
N THR A 334 -8.93 -12.72 -4.64
CA THR A 334 -9.04 -13.80 -3.66
C THR A 334 -8.77 -13.38 -2.21
N GLY A 335 -8.44 -12.10 -1.97
CA GLY A 335 -8.25 -11.53 -0.65
C GLY A 335 -6.83 -11.66 -0.12
N LEU A 336 -6.67 -11.82 1.19
CA LEU A 336 -5.38 -11.95 1.86
C LEU A 336 -5.03 -13.42 2.07
N TRP A 337 -3.78 -13.76 1.76
CA TRP A 337 -3.22 -15.08 1.96
C TRP A 337 -1.99 -15.02 2.86
N GLY A 338 -1.90 -15.87 3.84
CA GLY A 338 -0.68 -16.14 4.58
C GLY A 338 -0.08 -17.45 4.09
N LEU A 339 1.13 -17.40 3.58
CA LEU A 339 1.85 -18.53 2.99
C LEU A 339 3.08 -18.87 3.84
N ASP A 340 3.38 -20.15 3.94
CA ASP A 340 4.65 -20.62 4.47
C ASP A 340 5.79 -20.19 3.55
N PRO A 341 6.76 -19.39 4.02
CA PRO A 341 7.84 -18.87 3.17
C PRO A 341 8.76 -19.95 2.59
N GLU A 342 8.88 -21.12 3.24
CA GLU A 342 9.78 -22.19 2.81
C GLU A 342 9.15 -23.09 1.73
N THR A 343 7.82 -23.25 1.76
CA THR A 343 7.11 -24.23 0.92
C THR A 343 6.05 -23.61 0.00
N GLY A 344 5.69 -22.34 0.21
CA GLY A 344 4.59 -21.69 -0.50
C GLY A 344 3.19 -22.18 -0.10
N ARG A 345 3.09 -23.10 0.85
CA ARG A 345 1.81 -23.68 1.28
C ARG A 345 0.95 -22.66 2.02
N GLU A 346 -0.36 -22.69 1.78
CA GLU A 346 -1.33 -21.91 2.53
C GLU A 346 -1.28 -22.23 4.03
N LEU A 347 -1.10 -21.19 4.84
CA LEU A 347 -1.26 -21.24 6.29
C LEU A 347 -2.66 -20.76 6.69
N TRP A 348 -3.11 -19.67 6.05
CA TRP A 348 -4.45 -19.12 6.21
C TRP A 348 -4.84 -18.27 4.99
N ARG A 349 -6.15 -18.08 4.83
CA ARG A 349 -6.74 -17.22 3.82
C ARG A 349 -7.90 -16.41 4.40
N ARG A 350 -8.03 -15.14 3.98
CA ARG A 350 -9.16 -14.27 4.33
C ARG A 350 -9.70 -13.59 3.08
N GLU A 351 -10.93 -13.91 2.74
CA GLU A 351 -11.64 -13.25 1.67
C GLU A 351 -11.93 -11.80 2.05
N VAL A 352 -11.77 -10.89 1.10
CA VAL A 352 -12.18 -9.50 1.22
C VAL A 352 -13.41 -9.31 0.34
N PRO A 353 -14.54 -8.86 0.90
CA PRO A 353 -15.84 -8.90 0.21
C PRO A 353 -15.91 -8.09 -1.07
N SER A 354 -15.10 -7.03 -1.22
CA SER A 354 -15.04 -6.26 -2.47
C SER A 354 -13.82 -5.36 -2.55
N GLY A 355 -13.28 -5.24 -3.76
CA GLY A 355 -12.18 -4.35 -4.11
C GLY A 355 -10.80 -4.92 -3.80
N GLY A 356 -9.76 -4.24 -4.31
CA GLY A 356 -8.36 -4.60 -4.06
C GLY A 356 -7.93 -4.32 -2.63
N VAL A 357 -6.92 -5.05 -2.19
CA VAL A 357 -6.28 -4.94 -0.87
C VAL A 357 -4.85 -4.45 -1.04
N SER A 358 -4.42 -3.49 -0.24
CA SER A 358 -3.05 -2.98 -0.26
C SER A 358 -2.04 -3.97 0.30
N ALA A 359 -0.75 -3.69 0.10
CA ALA A 359 0.30 -4.36 0.85
C ALA A 359 0.07 -4.19 2.37
N PRO A 360 0.15 -5.28 3.16
CA PRO A 360 0.05 -5.20 4.60
C PRO A 360 1.26 -4.51 5.23
N VAL A 361 1.02 -3.63 6.18
CA VAL A 361 2.08 -2.91 6.91
C VAL A 361 2.08 -3.33 8.37
N PRO A 362 3.21 -3.87 8.89
CA PRO A 362 3.33 -4.22 10.29
C PRO A 362 3.21 -3.00 11.21
N ILE A 363 2.33 -3.08 12.21
CA ILE A 363 2.13 -2.03 13.21
C ILE A 363 1.63 -2.62 14.53
N SER A 364 2.29 -2.30 15.64
CA SER A 364 1.86 -2.70 17.00
C SER A 364 1.52 -4.19 17.15
N GLY A 365 2.27 -5.08 16.48
CA GLY A 365 2.04 -6.54 16.51
C GLY A 365 0.95 -7.07 15.56
N ALA A 366 0.24 -6.18 14.87
CA ALA A 366 -0.74 -6.50 13.84
C ALA A 366 -0.24 -6.13 12.44
N LEU A 367 -1.06 -6.41 11.44
CA LEU A 367 -0.89 -5.94 10.07
C LEU A 367 -2.01 -4.95 9.75
N MET A 368 -1.65 -3.74 9.34
CA MET A 368 -2.59 -2.78 8.79
C MET A 368 -2.72 -2.98 7.29
N VAL A 369 -3.92 -3.13 6.81
CA VAL A 369 -4.26 -3.21 5.37
C VAL A 369 -5.36 -2.20 5.04
N THR A 370 -5.39 -1.76 3.81
CA THR A 370 -6.49 -0.96 3.28
C THR A 370 -7.26 -1.75 2.23
N ALA A 371 -8.55 -1.50 2.14
CA ALA A 371 -9.41 -2.09 1.12
C ALA A 371 -10.12 -0.98 0.33
N SER A 372 -10.03 -1.07 -0.99
CA SER A 372 -10.38 0.02 -1.91
C SER A 372 -11.83 0.49 -1.85
N ARG A 373 -12.75 -0.33 -1.34
CA ARG A 373 -14.18 -0.02 -1.20
C ARG A 373 -14.68 0.01 0.25
N MET A 374 -13.82 -0.29 1.21
CA MET A 374 -14.28 -0.51 2.59
C MET A 374 -13.59 0.36 3.61
N GLY A 375 -12.26 0.46 3.57
CA GLY A 375 -11.52 1.26 4.54
C GLY A 375 -10.24 0.63 5.04
N ILE A 376 -9.96 0.75 6.34
CA ILE A 376 -8.69 0.40 6.98
C ILE A 376 -8.94 -0.72 7.98
N PHE A 377 -8.11 -1.75 7.96
CA PHE A 377 -8.24 -2.92 8.81
C PHE A 377 -6.94 -3.25 9.53
N LEU A 378 -7.08 -3.81 10.73
CA LEU A 378 -6.03 -4.51 11.44
C LEU A 378 -6.32 -6.01 11.41
N VAL A 379 -5.37 -6.79 10.98
CA VAL A 379 -5.48 -8.24 10.92
C VAL A 379 -4.32 -8.90 11.68
N SER A 380 -4.58 -10.07 12.24
CA SER A 380 -3.57 -10.91 12.87
C SER A 380 -2.63 -11.47 11.80
N PRO A 381 -1.32 -11.33 11.92
CA PRO A 381 -0.39 -11.94 10.97
C PRO A 381 -0.41 -13.48 11.01
N LEU A 382 -0.76 -14.08 12.15
CA LEU A 382 -0.67 -15.53 12.38
C LEU A 382 -1.83 -16.32 11.79
N GLY A 383 -3.03 -15.75 11.76
CA GLY A 383 -4.23 -16.45 11.26
C GLY A 383 -5.12 -15.58 10.37
N GLY A 384 -4.71 -14.34 10.10
CA GLY A 384 -5.47 -13.40 9.28
C GLY A 384 -6.79 -12.95 9.94
N GLU A 385 -7.02 -13.21 11.24
CA GLU A 385 -8.24 -12.77 11.92
C GLU A 385 -8.31 -11.25 11.97
N LEU A 386 -9.51 -10.72 11.74
CA LEU A 386 -9.77 -9.30 11.91
C LEU A 386 -9.68 -8.91 13.40
N ILE A 387 -8.82 -7.94 13.69
CA ILE A 387 -8.67 -7.35 15.03
C ILE A 387 -9.56 -6.12 15.16
N ASP A 388 -9.49 -5.20 14.20
CA ASP A 388 -10.23 -3.94 14.21
C ASP A 388 -10.41 -3.40 12.78
N GLY A 389 -11.35 -2.45 12.59
CA GLY A 389 -11.61 -1.83 11.30
C GLY A 389 -12.22 -0.43 11.40
N ILE A 390 -11.81 0.45 10.48
CA ILE A 390 -12.39 1.77 10.29
C ILE A 390 -13.00 1.83 8.89
N HIS A 391 -14.31 2.04 8.82
CA HIS A 391 -14.96 2.28 7.55
C HIS A 391 -14.62 3.67 7.01
N VAL A 392 -14.26 3.72 5.73
CA VAL A 392 -14.02 4.96 5.00
C VAL A 392 -14.95 4.95 3.78
N SER A 393 -15.88 5.91 3.72
CA SER A 393 -16.93 5.97 2.69
C SER A 393 -16.39 5.96 1.26
N ASP A 394 -15.24 6.60 1.04
CA ASP A 394 -14.59 6.68 -0.26
C ASP A 394 -13.60 5.53 -0.51
N GLY A 395 -13.42 4.65 0.50
CA GLY A 395 -12.42 3.61 0.49
C GLY A 395 -10.98 4.11 0.59
N THR A 396 -10.06 3.16 0.57
CA THR A 396 -8.60 3.42 0.58
C THR A 396 -7.90 2.36 -0.26
N SER A 397 -7.17 2.77 -1.31
CA SER A 397 -6.58 1.83 -2.28
C SER A 397 -5.09 1.60 -2.07
N MET A 398 -4.40 2.54 -1.41
CA MET A 398 -2.94 2.52 -1.34
C MET A 398 -2.43 2.08 0.02
N THR A 399 -1.23 1.53 -0.01
CA THR A 399 -0.52 1.06 1.18
C THR A 399 -0.35 2.17 2.20
N PRO A 400 -0.74 1.97 3.47
CA PRO A 400 -0.48 2.91 4.55
C PRO A 400 1.01 3.02 4.83
N SER A 401 1.42 4.08 5.51
CA SER A 401 2.74 4.16 6.13
C SER A 401 2.64 4.11 7.63
N ALA A 402 3.53 3.37 8.28
CA ALA A 402 3.55 3.24 9.74
C ALA A 402 4.93 3.52 10.33
N TYR A 403 4.94 4.15 11.50
CA TYR A 403 6.13 4.34 12.33
C TYR A 403 5.77 4.27 13.82
N GLY A 404 6.34 3.30 14.52
CA GLY A 404 5.94 2.96 15.87
C GLY A 404 4.46 2.56 15.93
N ALA A 405 3.68 3.23 16.76
CA ALA A 405 2.24 3.02 16.87
C ALA A 405 1.40 3.96 15.98
N ARG A 406 2.03 4.79 15.14
CA ARG A 406 1.32 5.74 14.26
C ARG A 406 1.28 5.25 12.84
N ALA A 407 0.14 5.44 12.21
CA ALA A 407 -0.05 5.21 10.78
C ALA A 407 -0.61 6.45 10.08
N PHE A 408 -0.33 6.53 8.78
CA PHE A 408 -0.82 7.56 7.88
C PHE A 408 -1.41 6.93 6.64
N VAL A 409 -2.57 7.41 6.24
CA VAL A 409 -3.36 6.85 5.12
C VAL A 409 -3.93 7.99 4.28
N MET A 410 -3.83 7.86 2.95
CA MET A 410 -4.58 8.68 2.01
C MET A 410 -5.84 7.90 1.59
N THR A 411 -7.02 8.52 1.74
CA THR A 411 -8.26 7.92 1.26
C THR A 411 -8.45 8.19 -0.24
N ASN A 412 -9.23 7.37 -0.92
CA ASN A 412 -9.54 7.55 -2.34
C ASN A 412 -10.20 8.90 -2.64
N GLY A 413 -10.88 9.48 -1.65
CA GLY A 413 -11.49 10.80 -1.73
C GLY A 413 -10.53 11.98 -1.48
N GLY A 414 -9.25 11.78 -1.22
CA GLY A 414 -8.29 12.86 -0.96
C GLY A 414 -8.30 13.39 0.47
N THR A 415 -8.71 12.55 1.42
CA THR A 415 -8.58 12.84 2.85
C THR A 415 -7.36 12.13 3.42
N PHE A 416 -6.48 12.88 4.05
CA PHE A 416 -5.31 12.37 4.74
C PHE A 416 -5.64 12.09 6.21
N LEU A 417 -5.42 10.87 6.65
CA LEU A 417 -5.71 10.40 8.01
C LEU A 417 -4.42 10.09 8.77
N SER A 418 -4.38 10.47 10.03
CA SER A 418 -3.40 9.93 10.99
C SER A 418 -4.10 9.09 12.03
N LEU A 419 -3.55 7.91 12.26
CA LEU A 419 -4.07 6.92 13.20
C LEU A 419 -3.04 6.60 14.27
N THR A 420 -3.50 6.27 15.47
CA THR A 420 -2.71 5.56 16.48
C THR A 420 -3.28 4.16 16.63
N VAL A 421 -2.41 3.17 16.68
CA VAL A 421 -2.76 1.77 16.86
C VAL A 421 -2.23 1.32 18.21
N ALA A 422 -3.12 1.04 19.14
CA ALA A 422 -2.76 0.40 20.40
C ALA A 422 -2.34 -1.06 20.13
N SER A 423 -1.42 -1.59 20.93
CA SER A 423 -1.12 -3.01 20.85
C SER A 423 -2.38 -3.81 21.19
N PRO A 424 -2.85 -4.70 20.32
CA PRO A 424 -4.03 -5.50 20.58
C PRO A 424 -3.76 -6.66 21.55
N ILE A 425 -2.51 -6.77 22.05
CA ILE A 425 -2.02 -7.86 22.92
C ILE A 425 -1.52 -7.29 24.25
#